data_fa3178f4f785f1b7dac2196e1cae77ec
#
_entry.id   fa3178f4f785f1b7dac2196e1cae77ec
#
_cell.length_a   1.000
_cell.length_b   1.000
_cell.length_c   1.000
_cell.angle_alpha   90.00
_cell.angle_beta   90.00
_cell.angle_gamma   90.00
#
_symmetry.space_group_name_H-M   'P 1'
#
loop_
_entity.id
_entity.type
_entity.pdbx_description
1 polymer ?
#
loop_
_entity_poly.entity_id
_entity_poly.type
_entity_poly.pdbx_seq_one_letter_code
_entity_poly.pdbx_strand_id
1 'polypeptide(L)'
;MHRRATPAMLVTVLLLAVLAGCSTGAPARRTPAAPAAPEPTAVATPQVAAGHAPVNPYPVGVRNLKLNRTGRALPVKIWYPAAGEIGDPARSGAAAAKGRFPVVMFSHGLGGRPDDYATLLTRWAAAGFVVAAPTFPHTSRGADNNVLDVLNQPADVSYALDQVLALDAKADDQLQGRLDADRVAAAGHSAGGVTTIGLFTANRDERLDAGVVFAGTALGVGTAFAGTAAPQLFVHGQLDKVVEYAAGKAAYDKVPWPKAMLSLPKGDHGQTMLKDKAALRVVSDTSIDFLRWSLYGDAAAKQRIPTGATRGDIATFDDHL
;
A
#
# COMPACT_ATOMS: atom_id res chain seq x y z
N MET A 1 12.77 -46.43 -5.16
CA MET A 1 11.64 -45.51 -5.37
C MET A 1 11.03 -45.18 -4.01
N HIS A 2 11.47 -44.13 -3.33
CA HIS A 2 10.93 -43.70 -2.05
C HIS A 2 10.33 -42.30 -2.24
N ARG A 3 9.01 -42.23 -2.18
CA ARG A 3 8.26 -40.97 -2.16
C ARG A 3 8.38 -40.36 -0.76
N ARG A 4 8.98 -39.17 -0.67
CA ARG A 4 8.96 -38.39 0.57
C ARG A 4 7.71 -37.52 0.58
N ALA A 5 6.86 -37.74 1.58
CA ALA A 5 5.70 -36.89 1.88
C ALA A 5 6.16 -35.65 2.67
N THR A 6 5.69 -34.50 2.25
CA THR A 6 5.85 -33.20 2.97
C THR A 6 4.77 -33.11 4.06
N PRO A 7 5.09 -32.71 5.30
CA PRO A 7 4.06 -32.52 6.33
C PRO A 7 3.37 -31.14 6.15
N ALA A 8 2.06 -31.18 6.13
CA ALA A 8 1.21 -30.00 6.25
C ALA A 8 1.21 -29.56 7.72
N MET A 9 1.57 -28.32 7.98
CA MET A 9 1.57 -27.72 9.30
C MET A 9 0.17 -27.16 9.60
N LEU A 10 -0.57 -27.86 10.46
CA LEU A 10 -1.88 -27.46 10.97
C LEU A 10 -1.66 -26.46 12.11
N VAL A 11 -2.09 -25.22 11.93
CA VAL A 11 -2.13 -24.21 13.00
C VAL A 11 -3.45 -24.34 13.74
N THR A 12 -3.42 -24.92 14.94
CA THR A 12 -4.58 -25.05 15.82
C THR A 12 -4.80 -23.76 16.61
N VAL A 13 -5.92 -23.10 16.37
CA VAL A 13 -6.36 -21.94 17.15
C VAL A 13 -7.01 -22.42 18.45
N LEU A 14 -6.44 -22.05 19.60
CA LEU A 14 -6.96 -22.36 20.93
C LEU A 14 -8.06 -21.34 21.29
N LEU A 15 -9.33 -21.79 21.35
CA LEU A 15 -10.45 -21.02 21.91
C LEU A 15 -10.44 -21.19 23.45
N LEU A 16 -10.30 -20.08 24.19
CA LEU A 16 -10.61 -20.07 25.63
C LEU A 16 -12.11 -19.83 25.83
N ALA A 17 -12.79 -20.82 26.39
CA ALA A 17 -14.16 -20.71 26.87
C ALA A 17 -14.18 -20.05 28.25
N VAL A 18 -14.94 -18.98 28.42
CA VAL A 18 -15.21 -18.33 29.70
C VAL A 18 -16.52 -18.87 30.23
N LEU A 19 -16.47 -19.51 31.41
CA LEU A 19 -17.62 -20.05 32.15
C LEU A 19 -18.48 -18.92 32.73
N ALA A 20 -19.76 -18.93 32.40
CA ALA A 20 -20.76 -18.06 32.99
C ALA A 20 -21.19 -18.60 34.37
N GLY A 21 -20.93 -17.85 35.43
CA GLY A 21 -21.48 -18.05 36.74
C GLY A 21 -22.79 -17.28 36.95
N CYS A 22 -23.88 -17.96 37.25
CA CYS A 22 -25.15 -17.34 37.70
C CYS A 22 -25.02 -16.87 39.13
N SER A 23 -25.30 -15.61 39.42
CA SER A 23 -25.63 -15.15 40.76
C SER A 23 -26.88 -14.27 40.77
N THR A 24 -27.72 -14.53 41.75
CA THR A 24 -29.07 -14.02 41.98
C THR A 24 -29.11 -12.55 42.36
N GLY A 25 -30.19 -11.88 41.97
CA GLY A 25 -30.34 -10.43 41.95
C GLY A 25 -30.44 -9.70 43.28
N ALA A 26 -30.02 -8.44 43.22
CA ALA A 26 -30.43 -7.37 44.10
C ALA A 26 -30.80 -6.15 43.23
N PRO A 27 -31.70 -5.25 43.67
CA PRO A 27 -32.25 -4.20 42.80
C PRO A 27 -31.21 -3.14 42.49
N ALA A 28 -31.06 -2.84 41.19
CA ALA A 28 -30.11 -1.88 40.65
C ALA A 28 -30.47 -0.45 41.06
N ARG A 29 -29.58 0.22 41.79
CA ARG A 29 -29.53 1.69 41.86
C ARG A 29 -29.26 2.25 40.47
N ARG A 30 -30.13 3.10 39.96
CA ARG A 30 -29.85 3.87 38.74
C ARG A 30 -28.69 4.81 39.00
N THR A 31 -27.55 4.53 38.46
CA THR A 31 -26.43 5.47 38.31
C THR A 31 -26.78 6.50 37.24
N PRO A 32 -26.51 7.80 37.43
CA PRO A 32 -26.67 8.78 36.36
C PRO A 32 -25.77 8.38 35.18
N ALA A 33 -26.32 8.48 33.98
CA ALA A 33 -25.56 8.24 32.75
C ALA A 33 -24.35 9.21 32.72
N ALA A 34 -23.16 8.65 32.52
CA ALA A 34 -21.97 9.44 32.24
C ALA A 34 -22.21 10.31 31.00
N PRO A 35 -21.70 11.54 30.95
CA PRO A 35 -21.81 12.38 29.76
C PRO A 35 -21.18 11.62 28.59
N ALA A 36 -21.87 11.62 27.45
CA ALA A 36 -21.38 11.01 26.23
C ALA A 36 -20.00 11.59 25.89
N ALA A 37 -19.04 10.72 25.62
CA ALA A 37 -17.73 11.16 25.14
C ALA A 37 -17.95 12.00 23.85
N PRO A 38 -17.21 13.11 23.67
CA PRO A 38 -17.33 13.91 22.48
C PRO A 38 -17.07 13.03 21.25
N GLU A 39 -17.97 13.11 20.26
CA GLU A 39 -17.75 12.45 18.98
C GLU A 39 -16.40 12.91 18.41
N PRO A 40 -15.59 12.00 17.86
CA PRO A 40 -14.32 12.38 17.26
C PRO A 40 -14.61 13.41 16.16
N THR A 41 -14.11 14.62 16.36
CA THR A 41 -14.19 15.68 15.34
C THR A 41 -13.56 15.14 14.07
N ALA A 42 -14.31 15.09 12.98
CA ALA A 42 -13.79 14.67 11.69
C ALA A 42 -12.56 15.53 11.36
N VAL A 43 -11.38 14.90 11.34
CA VAL A 43 -10.14 15.59 10.95
C VAL A 43 -10.29 15.94 9.47
N ALA A 44 -10.24 17.23 9.17
CA ALA A 44 -10.36 17.70 7.79
C ALA A 44 -9.29 17.03 6.93
N THR A 45 -9.70 16.39 5.84
CA THR A 45 -8.77 15.84 4.85
C THR A 45 -7.99 17.00 4.26
N PRO A 46 -6.64 16.99 4.24
CA PRO A 46 -5.90 17.98 3.48
C PRO A 46 -6.31 17.86 2.04
N GLN A 47 -6.94 18.88 1.54
CA GLN A 47 -7.35 18.91 0.14
C GLN A 47 -6.11 19.22 -0.68
N VAL A 48 -5.55 18.20 -1.34
CA VAL A 48 -4.50 18.43 -2.35
C VAL A 48 -5.04 19.46 -3.33
N ALA A 49 -4.26 20.52 -3.58
CA ALA A 49 -4.68 21.58 -4.49
C ALA A 49 -5.10 20.97 -5.83
N ALA A 50 -6.25 21.42 -6.35
CA ALA A 50 -6.76 20.92 -7.62
C ALA A 50 -5.71 21.06 -8.71
N GLY A 51 -5.43 19.97 -9.41
CA GLY A 51 -4.39 19.89 -10.43
C GLY A 51 -4.73 18.83 -11.48
N HIS A 52 -3.79 18.58 -12.36
CA HIS A 52 -3.91 17.59 -13.42
C HIS A 52 -2.69 16.70 -13.42
N ALA A 53 -2.92 15.39 -13.42
CA ALA A 53 -1.87 14.43 -13.66
C ALA A 53 -1.40 14.48 -15.12
N PRO A 54 -0.17 14.02 -15.42
CA PRO A 54 0.33 13.92 -16.79
C PRO A 54 -0.62 13.10 -17.68
N VAL A 55 -0.97 13.63 -18.84
CA VAL A 55 -1.89 12.98 -19.79
C VAL A 55 -1.19 11.84 -20.53
N ASN A 56 0.02 12.10 -21.01
CA ASN A 56 0.80 11.12 -21.76
C ASN A 56 1.69 10.29 -20.82
N PRO A 57 1.86 9.00 -21.08
CA PRO A 57 2.79 8.18 -20.30
C PRO A 57 4.24 8.62 -20.56
N TYR A 58 5.09 8.43 -19.57
CA TYR A 58 6.53 8.61 -19.67
C TYR A 58 7.24 7.31 -20.02
N PRO A 59 8.38 7.36 -20.73
CA PRO A 59 9.39 6.31 -20.61
C PRO A 59 9.79 6.15 -19.15
N VAL A 60 10.33 4.97 -18.77
CA VAL A 60 10.65 4.69 -17.37
C VAL A 60 12.15 4.44 -17.20
N GLY A 61 12.75 5.15 -16.26
CA GLY A 61 14.08 4.90 -15.76
C GLY A 61 14.05 4.03 -14.50
N VAL A 62 15.11 3.27 -14.28
CA VAL A 62 15.29 2.50 -13.04
C VAL A 62 16.68 2.73 -12.46
N ARG A 63 16.78 2.74 -11.13
CA ARG A 63 18.06 2.80 -10.40
C ARG A 63 17.96 2.10 -9.07
N ASN A 64 19.11 1.85 -8.45
CA ASN A 64 19.19 1.25 -7.13
C ASN A 64 19.91 2.20 -6.18
N LEU A 65 19.44 2.26 -4.91
CA LEU A 65 20.14 2.85 -3.79
C LEU A 65 20.57 1.75 -2.83
N LYS A 66 21.72 1.91 -2.20
CA LYS A 66 22.17 1.06 -1.10
C LYS A 66 21.96 1.83 0.20
N LEU A 67 20.96 1.45 0.96
CA LEU A 67 20.66 2.06 2.25
C LEU A 67 20.93 1.06 3.38
N ASN A 68 21.13 1.60 4.58
CA ASN A 68 21.28 0.82 5.80
C ASN A 68 20.69 1.61 6.95
N ARG A 69 19.68 1.06 7.63
CA ARG A 69 19.08 1.64 8.82
C ARG A 69 19.55 0.86 10.04
N THR A 70 20.50 1.41 10.80
CA THR A 70 20.98 0.81 12.05
C THR A 70 21.32 -0.69 11.95
N GLY A 71 22.12 -1.05 10.93
CA GLY A 71 22.51 -2.44 10.67
C GLY A 71 21.57 -3.22 9.77
N ARG A 72 20.37 -2.72 9.49
CA ARG A 72 19.40 -3.32 8.56
C ARG A 72 19.73 -2.88 7.14
N ALA A 73 20.24 -3.79 6.31
CA ALA A 73 20.47 -3.50 4.90
C ALA A 73 19.13 -3.33 4.15
N LEU A 74 18.96 -2.18 3.51
CA LEU A 74 17.73 -1.80 2.81
C LEU A 74 18.06 -1.33 1.40
N PRO A 75 18.44 -2.21 0.46
CA PRO A 75 18.56 -1.80 -0.93
C PRO A 75 17.19 -1.37 -1.45
N VAL A 76 17.14 -0.19 -2.09
CA VAL A 76 15.91 0.38 -2.65
C VAL A 76 16.03 0.43 -4.16
N LYS A 77 15.04 -0.11 -4.88
CA LYS A 77 14.90 0.06 -6.31
C LYS A 77 13.91 1.17 -6.60
N ILE A 78 14.27 2.08 -7.50
CA ILE A 78 13.46 3.23 -7.85
C ILE A 78 13.11 3.16 -9.33
N TRP A 79 11.83 3.26 -9.66
CA TRP A 79 11.29 3.52 -11.00
C TRP A 79 10.87 4.98 -11.05
N TYR A 80 11.19 5.67 -12.15
CA TYR A 80 10.89 7.09 -12.28
C TYR A 80 10.57 7.49 -13.73
N PRO A 81 9.76 8.53 -13.93
CA PRO A 81 9.54 9.12 -15.25
C PRO A 81 10.86 9.53 -15.86
N ALA A 82 11.15 9.06 -17.07
CA ALA A 82 12.40 9.33 -17.78
C ALA A 82 12.18 10.08 -19.09
N ALA A 83 13.23 10.69 -19.59
CA ALA A 83 13.30 11.20 -20.96
C ALA A 83 13.53 10.05 -21.94
N GLY A 84 13.03 10.18 -23.17
CA GLY A 84 13.22 9.21 -24.25
C GLY A 84 11.92 8.91 -25.01
N GLU A 85 11.88 7.77 -25.70
CA GLU A 85 10.73 7.34 -26.50
C GLU A 85 9.68 6.65 -25.65
N ILE A 86 8.40 6.93 -25.87
CA ILE A 86 7.27 6.27 -25.21
C ILE A 86 7.20 4.82 -25.68
N GLY A 87 7.03 3.90 -24.72
CA GLY A 87 6.96 2.46 -25.01
C GLY A 87 8.28 1.71 -24.86
N ASP A 88 9.39 2.42 -24.67
CA ASP A 88 10.67 1.80 -24.34
C ASP A 88 10.56 0.98 -23.02
N PRO A 89 11.26 -0.18 -22.92
CA PRO A 89 11.37 -0.87 -21.66
C PRO A 89 12.08 0.02 -20.63
N ALA A 90 11.80 -0.21 -19.34
CA ALA A 90 12.46 0.52 -18.26
C ALA A 90 13.99 0.37 -18.33
N ARG A 91 14.71 1.51 -18.38
CA ARG A 91 16.15 1.55 -18.63
C ARG A 91 16.93 2.00 -17.39
N SER A 92 17.99 1.24 -17.09
CA SER A 92 18.91 1.60 -16.01
C SER A 92 19.64 2.90 -16.34
N GLY A 93 19.62 3.85 -15.37
CA GLY A 93 20.36 5.13 -15.50
C GLY A 93 19.83 6.09 -16.54
N ALA A 94 18.60 5.90 -17.07
CA ALA A 94 18.00 6.85 -17.98
C ALA A 94 17.87 8.24 -17.34
N ALA A 95 18.07 9.31 -18.09
CA ALA A 95 17.87 10.68 -17.59
C ALA A 95 16.42 10.85 -17.14
N ALA A 96 16.19 11.48 -15.97
CA ALA A 96 14.86 11.76 -15.49
C ALA A 96 14.13 12.77 -16.37
N ALA A 97 12.82 12.63 -16.53
CA ALA A 97 11.98 13.60 -17.20
C ALA A 97 11.96 14.92 -16.44
N LYS A 98 11.69 16.01 -17.17
CA LYS A 98 11.47 17.31 -16.55
C LYS A 98 10.14 17.33 -15.81
N GLY A 99 10.08 17.99 -14.66
CA GLY A 99 8.89 18.10 -13.79
C GLY A 99 9.19 17.66 -12.37
N ARG A 100 8.21 17.82 -11.49
CA ARG A 100 8.23 17.29 -10.11
C ARG A 100 7.15 16.22 -10.02
N PHE A 101 7.52 15.08 -9.46
CA PHE A 101 6.67 13.88 -9.44
C PHE A 101 6.40 13.44 -8.00
N PRO A 102 5.15 13.14 -7.64
CA PRO A 102 4.82 12.51 -6.38
C PRO A 102 5.58 11.20 -6.16
N VAL A 103 5.85 10.88 -4.89
CA VAL A 103 6.60 9.69 -4.50
C VAL A 103 5.66 8.62 -3.95
N VAL A 104 5.81 7.39 -4.41
CA VAL A 104 5.08 6.22 -3.90
C VAL A 104 6.09 5.22 -3.34
N MET A 105 6.01 4.95 -2.04
CA MET A 105 6.77 3.88 -1.40
C MET A 105 6.04 2.55 -1.57
N PHE A 106 6.71 1.51 -2.05
CA PHE A 106 6.08 0.20 -2.27
C PHE A 106 6.77 -0.90 -1.44
N SER A 107 6.01 -1.62 -0.64
CA SER A 107 6.45 -2.72 0.21
C SER A 107 6.09 -4.09 -0.38
N HIS A 108 7.08 -4.96 -0.60
CA HIS A 108 6.86 -6.30 -1.13
C HIS A 108 6.29 -7.28 -0.08
N GLY A 109 5.68 -8.37 -0.53
CA GLY A 109 5.19 -9.46 0.33
C GLY A 109 6.31 -10.37 0.86
N LEU A 110 5.94 -11.25 1.81
CA LEU A 110 6.85 -12.25 2.37
C LEU A 110 7.43 -13.15 1.25
N GLY A 111 8.73 -13.35 1.27
CA GLY A 111 9.47 -14.10 0.23
C GLY A 111 9.54 -13.39 -1.13
N GLY A 112 9.04 -12.14 -1.22
CA GLY A 112 9.06 -11.33 -2.44
C GLY A 112 10.29 -10.44 -2.57
N ARG A 113 10.34 -9.72 -3.69
CA ARG A 113 11.30 -8.64 -3.98
C ARG A 113 10.62 -7.58 -4.83
N PRO A 114 11.14 -6.35 -4.88
CA PRO A 114 10.58 -5.29 -5.74
C PRO A 114 10.37 -5.71 -7.21
N ASP A 115 11.26 -6.55 -7.75
CA ASP A 115 11.19 -7.02 -9.14
C ASP A 115 9.96 -7.89 -9.45
N ASP A 116 9.38 -8.54 -8.45
CA ASP A 116 8.17 -9.35 -8.63
C ASP A 116 6.94 -8.48 -9.00
N TYR A 117 7.02 -7.20 -8.71
CA TYR A 117 5.99 -6.17 -8.95
C TYR A 117 6.35 -5.23 -10.10
N ALA A 118 7.47 -5.47 -10.80
CA ALA A 118 8.03 -4.55 -11.79
C ALA A 118 7.01 -4.08 -12.83
N THR A 119 6.10 -4.95 -13.29
CA THR A 119 5.07 -4.58 -14.26
C THR A 119 4.12 -3.51 -13.72
N LEU A 120 3.64 -3.64 -12.49
CA LEU A 120 2.77 -2.67 -11.83
C LEU A 120 3.53 -1.36 -11.58
N LEU A 121 4.74 -1.46 -10.98
CA LEU A 121 5.52 -0.28 -10.59
C LEU A 121 6.01 0.52 -11.80
N THR A 122 6.34 -0.17 -12.92
CA THR A 122 6.64 0.50 -14.20
C THR A 122 5.43 1.26 -14.75
N ARG A 123 4.21 0.71 -14.64
CA ARG A 123 3.00 1.42 -15.07
C ARG A 123 2.74 2.67 -14.22
N TRP A 124 2.96 2.60 -12.91
CA TRP A 124 2.85 3.77 -12.04
C TRP A 124 3.91 4.83 -12.40
N ALA A 125 5.15 4.42 -12.63
CA ALA A 125 6.19 5.36 -13.04
C ALA A 125 5.88 5.99 -14.41
N ALA A 126 5.39 5.21 -15.38
CA ALA A 126 4.95 5.74 -16.66
C ALA A 126 3.77 6.71 -16.51
N ALA A 127 2.92 6.55 -15.50
CA ALA A 127 1.81 7.45 -15.21
C ALA A 127 2.20 8.75 -14.50
N GLY A 128 3.49 8.94 -14.18
CA GLY A 128 4.02 10.17 -13.60
C GLY A 128 4.37 10.09 -12.12
N PHE A 129 4.67 8.93 -11.57
CA PHE A 129 5.08 8.78 -10.17
C PHE A 129 6.54 8.34 -10.07
N VAL A 130 7.25 8.77 -9.03
CA VAL A 130 8.50 8.13 -8.62
C VAL A 130 8.14 7.03 -7.63
N VAL A 131 8.46 5.79 -7.96
CA VAL A 131 8.11 4.62 -7.15
C VAL A 131 9.38 4.03 -6.54
N ALA A 132 9.48 4.04 -5.22
CA ALA A 132 10.63 3.52 -4.49
C ALA A 132 10.24 2.29 -3.67
N ALA A 133 10.95 1.19 -3.87
CA ALA A 133 10.63 -0.08 -3.24
C ALA A 133 11.86 -0.66 -2.51
N PRO A 134 11.87 -0.65 -1.16
CA PRO A 134 12.91 -1.30 -0.39
C PRO A 134 12.82 -2.83 -0.48
N THR A 135 13.99 -3.49 -0.36
CA THR A 135 14.09 -4.92 -0.12
C THR A 135 14.35 -5.13 1.36
N PHE A 136 13.39 -5.74 2.06
CA PHE A 136 13.48 -5.91 3.51
C PHE A 136 14.38 -7.09 3.89
N PRO A 137 15.26 -6.95 4.90
CA PRO A 137 16.29 -7.94 5.19
C PRO A 137 15.78 -9.29 5.68
N HIS A 138 14.58 -9.34 6.31
CA HIS A 138 14.06 -10.56 6.94
C HIS A 138 12.82 -11.14 6.25
N THR A 139 12.25 -10.45 5.27
CA THR A 139 11.05 -10.93 4.55
C THR A 139 11.25 -11.07 3.05
N SER A 140 12.43 -10.72 2.52
CA SER A 140 12.73 -10.87 1.09
C SER A 140 13.11 -12.31 0.73
N ARG A 141 13.04 -12.63 -0.57
CA ARG A 141 13.46 -13.93 -1.10
C ARG A 141 14.93 -14.22 -0.75
N GLY A 142 15.15 -15.35 -0.10
CA GLY A 142 16.47 -15.80 0.36
C GLY A 142 16.87 -15.30 1.75
N ALA A 143 16.00 -14.54 2.42
CA ALA A 143 16.13 -14.20 3.83
C ALA A 143 15.55 -15.31 4.74
N ASP A 144 15.57 -15.08 6.05
CA ASP A 144 15.07 -16.00 7.07
C ASP A 144 13.53 -16.11 7.13
N ASN A 145 12.81 -15.33 6.31
CA ASN A 145 11.35 -15.28 6.24
C ASN A 145 10.68 -15.02 7.59
N ASN A 146 11.25 -14.15 8.41
CA ASN A 146 10.67 -13.74 9.68
C ASN A 146 9.48 -12.80 9.45
N VAL A 147 8.27 -13.37 9.49
CA VAL A 147 7.02 -12.61 9.28
C VAL A 147 6.83 -11.49 10.29
N LEU A 148 7.36 -11.63 11.52
CA LEU A 148 7.23 -10.60 12.57
C LEU A 148 8.04 -9.33 12.25
N ASP A 149 8.97 -9.40 11.28
CA ASP A 149 9.70 -8.22 10.83
C ASP A 149 8.80 -7.15 10.20
N VAL A 150 7.56 -7.50 9.81
CA VAL A 150 6.56 -6.51 9.36
C VAL A 150 6.31 -5.39 10.38
N LEU A 151 6.58 -5.64 11.68
CA LEU A 151 6.47 -4.63 12.73
C LEU A 151 7.60 -3.59 12.69
N ASN A 152 8.75 -3.92 12.11
CA ASN A 152 9.89 -3.03 11.91
C ASN A 152 9.83 -2.28 10.58
N GLN A 153 9.14 -2.85 9.59
CA GLN A 153 9.13 -2.35 8.22
C GLN A 153 8.54 -0.94 8.05
N PRO A 154 7.52 -0.49 8.80
CA PRO A 154 7.07 0.90 8.70
C PRO A 154 8.20 1.91 8.97
N ALA A 155 9.04 1.66 9.98
CA ALA A 155 10.20 2.50 10.26
C ALA A 155 11.30 2.39 9.17
N ASP A 156 11.46 1.21 8.55
CA ASP A 156 12.35 1.04 7.38
C ASP A 156 11.86 1.85 6.19
N VAL A 157 10.54 1.86 5.93
CA VAL A 157 9.92 2.63 4.84
C VAL A 157 10.05 4.12 5.07
N SER A 158 9.76 4.62 6.29
CA SER A 158 9.92 6.04 6.63
C SER A 158 11.38 6.48 6.46
N TYR A 159 12.34 5.67 6.93
CA TYR A 159 13.77 5.95 6.70
C TYR A 159 14.13 5.95 5.22
N ALA A 160 13.66 4.96 4.45
CA ALA A 160 13.92 4.90 3.01
C ALA A 160 13.31 6.12 2.29
N LEU A 161 12.12 6.56 2.70
CA LEU A 161 11.49 7.78 2.20
C LEU A 161 12.35 9.02 2.44
N ASP A 162 12.92 9.18 3.66
CA ASP A 162 13.85 10.29 3.96
C ASP A 162 15.01 10.31 2.96
N GLN A 163 15.62 9.15 2.73
CA GLN A 163 16.77 9.02 1.83
C GLN A 163 16.41 9.25 0.35
N VAL A 164 15.21 8.83 -0.05
CA VAL A 164 14.71 9.08 -1.42
C VAL A 164 14.42 10.56 -1.62
N LEU A 165 13.70 11.20 -0.69
CA LEU A 165 13.38 12.62 -0.79
C LEU A 165 14.63 13.51 -0.76
N ALA A 166 15.67 13.11 -0.01
CA ALA A 166 16.94 13.83 0.02
C ALA A 166 17.66 13.89 -1.36
N LEU A 167 17.31 13.00 -2.29
CA LEU A 167 17.85 13.06 -3.67
C LEU A 167 17.43 14.31 -4.42
N ASP A 168 16.29 14.93 -4.05
CA ASP A 168 15.79 16.15 -4.68
C ASP A 168 16.74 17.35 -4.51
N ALA A 169 17.44 17.41 -3.39
CA ALA A 169 18.42 18.47 -3.11
C ALA A 169 19.87 18.03 -3.40
N LYS A 170 20.10 16.80 -3.77
CA LYS A 170 21.45 16.26 -3.97
C LYS A 170 22.02 16.70 -5.30
N ALA A 171 23.12 17.48 -5.26
CA ALA A 171 23.82 17.92 -6.46
C ALA A 171 24.22 16.72 -7.35
N ASP A 172 24.06 16.90 -8.66
CA ASP A 172 24.41 15.92 -9.70
C ASP A 172 23.62 14.58 -9.62
N ASP A 173 22.57 14.50 -8.79
CA ASP A 173 21.69 13.35 -8.80
C ASP A 173 20.65 13.44 -9.92
N GLN A 174 20.36 12.33 -10.58
CA GLN A 174 19.36 12.26 -11.66
C GLN A 174 17.97 12.73 -11.23
N LEU A 175 17.65 12.62 -9.93
CA LEU A 175 16.36 13.01 -9.35
C LEU A 175 16.41 14.39 -8.70
N GLN A 176 17.51 15.15 -8.84
CA GLN A 176 17.61 16.51 -8.33
C GLN A 176 16.53 17.40 -8.95
N GLY A 177 15.72 18.04 -8.09
CA GLY A 177 14.60 18.90 -8.50
C GLY A 177 13.45 18.14 -9.18
N ARG A 178 13.31 16.81 -8.94
CA ARG A 178 12.31 15.96 -9.59
C ARG A 178 11.29 15.38 -8.63
N LEU A 179 11.53 15.43 -7.32
CA LEU A 179 10.66 14.82 -6.33
C LEU A 179 9.73 15.86 -5.71
N ASP A 180 8.46 15.51 -5.58
CA ASP A 180 7.48 16.31 -4.88
C ASP A 180 7.30 15.73 -3.47
N ALA A 181 7.98 16.36 -2.50
CA ALA A 181 7.99 15.91 -1.12
C ALA A 181 6.66 16.15 -0.38
N ASP A 182 5.80 17.01 -0.94
CA ASP A 182 4.49 17.35 -0.38
C ASP A 182 3.38 16.41 -0.90
N ARG A 183 3.72 15.39 -1.69
CA ARG A 183 2.79 14.44 -2.31
C ARG A 183 3.36 13.03 -2.26
N VAL A 184 3.07 12.34 -1.19
CA VAL A 184 3.64 11.01 -0.92
C VAL A 184 2.56 9.99 -0.63
N ALA A 185 2.69 8.79 -1.18
CA ALA A 185 1.84 7.66 -0.86
C ALA A 185 2.65 6.44 -0.42
N ALA A 186 1.99 5.54 0.31
CA ALA A 186 2.52 4.22 0.59
C ALA A 186 1.64 3.15 -0.04
N ALA A 187 2.26 2.07 -0.51
CA ALA A 187 1.58 0.93 -1.07
C ALA A 187 2.30 -0.37 -0.70
N GLY A 188 1.59 -1.50 -0.74
CA GLY A 188 2.24 -2.78 -0.50
C GLY A 188 1.31 -3.97 -0.65
N HIS A 189 1.93 -5.14 -0.86
CA HIS A 189 1.24 -6.39 -1.07
C HIS A 189 1.49 -7.37 0.07
N SER A 190 0.45 -8.08 0.55
CA SER A 190 0.58 -9.14 1.56
C SER A 190 1.22 -8.61 2.85
N ALA A 191 2.36 -9.15 3.28
CA ALA A 191 3.18 -8.61 4.37
C ALA A 191 3.49 -7.11 4.17
N GLY A 192 3.79 -6.68 2.93
CA GLY A 192 3.94 -5.26 2.60
C GLY A 192 2.64 -4.45 2.72
N GLY A 193 1.48 -5.09 2.55
CA GLY A 193 0.18 -4.50 2.84
C GLY A 193 -0.01 -4.24 4.35
N VAL A 194 0.45 -5.17 5.20
CA VAL A 194 0.52 -4.96 6.66
C VAL A 194 1.43 -3.77 6.99
N THR A 195 2.62 -3.72 6.37
CA THR A 195 3.55 -2.60 6.51
C THR A 195 2.89 -1.28 6.13
N THR A 196 2.15 -1.25 5.01
CA THR A 196 1.42 -0.07 4.55
C THR A 196 0.38 0.36 5.58
N ILE A 197 -0.46 -0.55 6.10
CA ILE A 197 -1.42 -0.22 7.16
C ILE A 197 -0.71 0.31 8.40
N GLY A 198 0.44 -0.27 8.78
CA GLY A 198 1.25 0.19 9.91
C GLY A 198 1.68 1.65 9.80
N LEU A 199 1.96 2.13 8.59
CA LEU A 199 2.30 3.52 8.30
C LEU A 199 1.13 4.50 8.48
N PHE A 200 -0.10 4.02 8.57
CA PHE A 200 -1.31 4.82 8.84
C PHE A 200 -1.91 4.54 10.23
N THR A 201 -1.28 3.66 11.01
CA THR A 201 -1.76 3.25 12.34
C THR A 201 -0.66 3.39 13.39
N ALA A 202 -0.12 2.29 13.91
CA ALA A 202 0.84 2.26 15.02
C ALA A 202 2.15 3.03 14.75
N ASN A 203 2.56 3.15 13.49
CA ASN A 203 3.79 3.85 13.08
C ASN A 203 3.45 4.95 12.06
N ARG A 204 2.45 5.79 12.40
CA ARG A 204 1.98 6.85 11.51
C ARG A 204 3.14 7.71 10.98
N ASP A 205 3.23 7.81 9.65
CA ASP A 205 4.09 8.77 8.95
C ASP A 205 3.20 9.89 8.38
N GLU A 206 3.27 11.08 8.97
CA GLU A 206 2.37 12.20 8.63
C GLU A 206 2.61 12.80 7.24
N ARG A 207 3.66 12.39 6.54
CA ARG A 207 3.93 12.80 5.15
C ARG A 207 3.06 12.07 4.14
N LEU A 208 2.37 11.00 4.55
CA LEU A 208 1.62 10.16 3.64
C LEU A 208 0.22 10.70 3.40
N ASP A 209 -0.07 11.03 2.15
CA ASP A 209 -1.34 11.57 1.67
C ASP A 209 -2.30 10.50 1.17
N ALA A 210 -1.83 9.30 0.86
CA ALA A 210 -2.67 8.20 0.37
C ALA A 210 -2.05 6.82 0.63
N GLY A 211 -2.91 5.78 0.70
CA GLY A 211 -2.48 4.40 0.84
C GLY A 211 -3.11 3.46 -0.18
N VAL A 212 -2.34 2.47 -0.69
CA VAL A 212 -2.85 1.39 -1.53
C VAL A 212 -2.45 0.04 -0.94
N VAL A 213 -3.43 -0.74 -0.49
CA VAL A 213 -3.22 -2.02 0.20
C VAL A 213 -3.67 -3.18 -0.69
N PHE A 214 -2.73 -4.00 -1.15
CA PHE A 214 -3.02 -5.20 -1.94
C PHE A 214 -2.96 -6.43 -1.03
N ALA A 215 -4.07 -7.16 -0.89
CA ALA A 215 -4.18 -8.40 -0.13
C ALA A 215 -3.52 -8.31 1.26
N GLY A 216 -3.68 -7.17 1.94
CA GLY A 216 -3.13 -6.89 3.26
C GLY A 216 -4.15 -7.02 4.38
N THR A 217 -3.66 -7.08 5.61
CA THR A 217 -4.44 -7.11 6.86
C THR A 217 -3.77 -6.26 7.93
N ALA A 218 -4.51 -5.90 8.96
CA ALA A 218 -4.00 -5.11 10.10
C ALA A 218 -3.29 -5.95 11.17
N LEU A 219 -2.91 -7.18 10.86
CA LEU A 219 -2.26 -8.11 11.80
C LEU A 219 -1.02 -7.48 12.44
N GLY A 220 -1.04 -7.33 13.76
CA GLY A 220 0.09 -6.83 14.55
C GLY A 220 0.32 -5.32 14.51
N VAL A 221 -0.21 -4.60 13.51
CA VAL A 221 -0.04 -3.13 13.38
C VAL A 221 -1.27 -2.33 13.85
N GLY A 222 -2.36 -3.04 14.18
CA GLY A 222 -3.59 -2.43 14.69
C GLY A 222 -4.44 -1.74 13.63
N THR A 223 -5.59 -1.23 14.07
CA THR A 223 -6.60 -0.57 13.23
C THR A 223 -6.93 0.85 13.70
N ALA A 224 -6.11 1.40 14.59
CA ALA A 224 -6.26 2.78 15.06
C ALA A 224 -5.64 3.74 14.04
N PHE A 225 -6.33 3.93 12.91
CA PHE A 225 -5.96 4.94 11.92
C PHE A 225 -6.03 6.33 12.58
N ALA A 226 -4.95 7.08 12.53
CA ALA A 226 -4.80 8.35 13.23
C ALA A 226 -4.03 9.37 12.39
N GLY A 227 -4.03 10.63 12.85
CA GLY A 227 -3.35 11.74 12.19
C GLY A 227 -4.16 12.31 11.03
N THR A 228 -3.48 13.01 10.14
CA THR A 228 -4.07 13.62 8.96
C THR A 228 -4.78 12.58 8.09
N ALA A 229 -6.01 12.88 7.67
CA ALA A 229 -6.79 11.96 6.83
C ALA A 229 -6.09 11.72 5.50
N ALA A 230 -5.97 10.44 5.14
CA ALA A 230 -5.33 10.00 3.90
C ALA A 230 -6.22 8.94 3.22
N PRO A 231 -6.75 9.18 2.01
CA PRO A 231 -7.55 8.21 1.30
C PRO A 231 -6.87 6.85 1.17
N GLN A 232 -7.68 5.77 1.23
CA GLN A 232 -7.18 4.40 1.16
C GLN A 232 -7.87 3.61 0.05
N LEU A 233 -7.09 2.96 -0.80
CA LEU A 233 -7.58 1.97 -1.76
C LEU A 233 -7.13 0.57 -1.32
N PHE A 234 -8.09 -0.32 -1.08
CA PHE A 234 -7.83 -1.74 -0.86
C PHE A 234 -8.11 -2.53 -2.13
N VAL A 235 -7.24 -3.48 -2.45
CA VAL A 235 -7.39 -4.42 -3.58
C VAL A 235 -7.23 -5.83 -3.03
N HIS A 236 -8.25 -6.69 -3.19
CA HIS A 236 -8.20 -8.02 -2.58
C HIS A 236 -8.93 -9.07 -3.42
N GLY A 237 -8.36 -10.27 -3.50
CA GLY A 237 -9.00 -11.43 -4.11
C GLY A 237 -9.97 -12.11 -3.13
N GLN A 238 -11.20 -12.41 -3.58
CA GLN A 238 -12.19 -13.07 -2.69
C GLN A 238 -11.89 -14.56 -2.45
N LEU A 239 -11.03 -15.17 -3.27
CA LEU A 239 -10.58 -16.54 -3.11
C LEU A 239 -9.16 -16.63 -2.50
N ASP A 240 -8.69 -15.55 -1.87
CA ASP A 240 -7.40 -15.51 -1.18
C ASP A 240 -7.38 -16.49 0.01
N LYS A 241 -6.46 -17.46 -0.04
CA LYS A 241 -6.27 -18.49 0.99
C LYS A 241 -5.05 -18.23 1.89
N VAL A 242 -4.33 -17.14 1.65
CA VAL A 242 -3.12 -16.76 2.42
C VAL A 242 -3.48 -15.64 3.40
N VAL A 243 -4.08 -14.57 2.91
CA VAL A 243 -4.70 -13.52 3.70
C VAL A 243 -6.19 -13.50 3.34
N GLU A 244 -7.01 -14.09 4.18
CA GLU A 244 -8.44 -14.21 3.91
C GLU A 244 -9.06 -12.85 3.59
N TYR A 245 -9.92 -12.80 2.59
CA TYR A 245 -10.62 -11.58 2.18
C TYR A 245 -11.31 -10.87 3.35
N ALA A 246 -11.91 -11.64 4.27
CA ALA A 246 -12.57 -11.10 5.46
C ALA A 246 -11.60 -10.33 6.37
N ALA A 247 -10.34 -10.74 6.46
CA ALA A 247 -9.33 -10.06 7.26
C ALA A 247 -8.91 -8.72 6.63
N GLY A 248 -8.76 -8.68 5.30
CA GLY A 248 -8.53 -7.43 4.56
C GLY A 248 -9.72 -6.47 4.63
N LYS A 249 -10.94 -7.02 4.47
CA LYS A 249 -12.20 -6.26 4.60
C LYS A 249 -12.35 -5.66 6.00
N ALA A 250 -12.02 -6.42 7.05
CA ALA A 250 -12.07 -5.93 8.43
C ALA A 250 -11.10 -4.75 8.67
N ALA A 251 -9.92 -4.75 8.05
CA ALA A 251 -9.00 -3.61 8.10
C ALA A 251 -9.56 -2.41 7.32
N TYR A 252 -10.10 -2.63 6.12
CA TYR A 252 -10.77 -1.61 5.31
C TYR A 252 -11.92 -0.94 6.06
N ASP A 253 -12.78 -1.72 6.74
CA ASP A 253 -13.94 -1.19 7.46
C ASP A 253 -13.54 -0.21 8.58
N LYS A 254 -12.36 -0.36 9.15
CA LYS A 254 -11.82 0.49 10.22
C LYS A 254 -11.21 1.80 9.74
N VAL A 255 -10.97 1.96 8.44
CA VAL A 255 -10.47 3.24 7.89
C VAL A 255 -11.55 4.32 8.07
N PRO A 256 -11.27 5.43 8.79
CA PRO A 256 -12.25 6.48 9.02
C PRO A 256 -12.27 7.56 7.92
N TRP A 257 -11.38 7.44 6.94
CA TRP A 257 -11.15 8.41 5.86
C TRP A 257 -11.82 7.97 4.55
N PRO A 258 -11.84 8.81 3.51
CA PRO A 258 -12.25 8.37 2.17
C PRO A 258 -11.55 7.08 1.79
N LYS A 259 -12.31 6.11 1.31
CA LYS A 259 -11.79 4.77 1.03
C LYS A 259 -12.55 4.09 -0.09
N ALA A 260 -11.88 3.16 -0.76
CA ALA A 260 -12.53 2.28 -1.70
C ALA A 260 -11.94 0.86 -1.62
N MET A 261 -12.73 -0.13 -2.01
CA MET A 261 -12.30 -1.51 -2.08
C MET A 261 -12.58 -2.10 -3.46
N LEU A 262 -11.51 -2.49 -4.15
CA LEU A 262 -11.55 -3.24 -5.39
C LEU A 262 -11.45 -4.73 -5.06
N SER A 263 -12.54 -5.46 -5.20
CA SER A 263 -12.61 -6.89 -4.91
C SER A 263 -12.61 -7.69 -6.20
N LEU A 264 -11.72 -8.69 -6.31
CA LEU A 264 -11.65 -9.61 -7.43
C LEU A 264 -12.38 -10.92 -7.04
N PRO A 265 -13.61 -11.18 -7.54
CA PRO A 265 -14.41 -12.35 -7.11
C PRO A 265 -13.73 -13.70 -7.36
N LYS A 266 -12.91 -13.78 -8.40
CA LYS A 266 -12.12 -14.97 -8.77
C LYS A 266 -10.64 -14.82 -8.42
N GLY A 267 -10.27 -13.77 -7.70
CA GLY A 267 -8.88 -13.44 -7.36
C GLY A 267 -8.37 -14.26 -6.20
N ASP A 268 -7.13 -14.67 -6.30
CA ASP A 268 -6.31 -15.27 -5.24
C ASP A 268 -5.41 -14.23 -4.56
N HIS A 269 -4.41 -14.70 -3.82
CA HIS A 269 -3.50 -13.83 -3.04
C HIS A 269 -2.63 -12.88 -3.86
N GLY A 270 -2.41 -13.10 -5.15
CA GLY A 270 -1.54 -12.23 -5.94
C GLY A 270 -1.41 -12.62 -7.41
N GLN A 271 -1.60 -13.91 -7.77
CA GLN A 271 -1.45 -14.35 -9.15
C GLN A 271 -2.45 -13.64 -10.07
N THR A 272 -3.71 -13.55 -9.65
CA THR A 272 -4.74 -12.87 -10.42
C THR A 272 -4.43 -11.39 -10.57
N MET A 273 -4.27 -10.65 -9.46
CA MET A 273 -4.11 -9.19 -9.50
C MET A 273 -2.78 -8.71 -10.10
N LEU A 274 -1.72 -9.54 -10.07
CA LEU A 274 -0.37 -9.14 -10.48
C LEU A 274 0.14 -9.85 -11.75
N LYS A 275 -0.48 -10.97 -12.18
CA LYS A 275 -0.01 -11.80 -13.30
C LYS A 275 -1.05 -11.99 -14.40
N ASP A 276 -2.35 -12.07 -14.06
CA ASP A 276 -3.39 -12.11 -15.10
C ASP A 276 -3.46 -10.76 -15.82
N LYS A 277 -3.40 -10.77 -17.15
CA LYS A 277 -3.30 -9.53 -17.94
C LYS A 277 -4.53 -8.64 -17.80
N ALA A 278 -5.72 -9.21 -17.71
CA ALA A 278 -6.96 -8.47 -17.66
C ALA A 278 -7.17 -7.88 -16.24
N ALA A 279 -6.98 -8.69 -15.21
CA ALA A 279 -7.07 -8.24 -13.82
C ALA A 279 -5.97 -7.22 -13.49
N LEU A 280 -4.72 -7.45 -13.88
CA LEU A 280 -3.63 -6.48 -13.70
C LEU A 280 -3.92 -5.15 -14.39
N ARG A 281 -4.61 -5.15 -15.54
CA ARG A 281 -5.02 -3.91 -16.20
C ARG A 281 -6.03 -3.16 -15.34
N VAL A 282 -7.10 -3.81 -14.87
CA VAL A 282 -8.10 -3.20 -13.99
C VAL A 282 -7.45 -2.68 -12.71
N VAL A 283 -6.62 -3.48 -12.06
CA VAL A 283 -5.91 -3.11 -10.83
C VAL A 283 -4.97 -1.92 -11.06
N SER A 284 -4.19 -1.92 -12.14
CA SER A 284 -3.27 -0.82 -12.42
C SER A 284 -3.99 0.46 -12.83
N ASP A 285 -5.02 0.39 -13.69
CA ASP A 285 -5.78 1.57 -14.11
C ASP A 285 -6.49 2.20 -12.91
N THR A 286 -7.14 1.39 -12.05
CA THR A 286 -7.82 1.86 -10.84
C THR A 286 -6.84 2.50 -9.86
N SER A 287 -5.71 1.86 -9.59
CA SER A 287 -4.71 2.40 -8.65
C SER A 287 -4.02 3.64 -9.20
N ILE A 288 -3.79 3.74 -10.51
CA ILE A 288 -3.25 4.94 -11.15
C ILE A 288 -4.23 6.11 -11.01
N ASP A 289 -5.51 5.92 -11.33
CA ASP A 289 -6.49 6.99 -11.21
C ASP A 289 -6.72 7.39 -9.75
N PHE A 290 -6.68 6.44 -8.80
CA PHE A 290 -6.71 6.73 -7.38
C PHE A 290 -5.50 7.60 -6.95
N LEU A 291 -4.27 7.22 -7.33
CA LEU A 291 -3.06 7.99 -7.03
C LEU A 291 -3.05 9.35 -7.74
N ARG A 292 -3.56 9.45 -8.95
CA ARG A 292 -3.72 10.73 -9.66
C ARG A 292 -4.66 11.67 -8.94
N TRP A 293 -5.80 11.16 -8.49
CA TRP A 293 -6.71 11.96 -7.69
C TRP A 293 -6.09 12.38 -6.37
N SER A 294 -5.54 11.44 -5.59
CA SER A 294 -5.07 11.72 -4.24
C SER A 294 -3.78 12.53 -4.18
N LEU A 295 -2.89 12.41 -5.18
CA LEU A 295 -1.59 13.08 -5.16
C LEU A 295 -1.49 14.27 -6.12
N TYR A 296 -2.18 14.27 -7.25
CA TYR A 296 -2.22 15.41 -8.17
C TYR A 296 -3.47 16.29 -7.99
N GLY A 297 -4.46 15.85 -7.22
CA GLY A 297 -5.75 16.54 -7.14
C GLY A 297 -6.57 16.45 -8.44
N ASP A 298 -6.31 15.43 -9.28
CA ASP A 298 -6.96 15.26 -10.58
C ASP A 298 -8.41 14.76 -10.40
N ALA A 299 -9.37 15.69 -10.42
CA ALA A 299 -10.78 15.38 -10.29
C ALA A 299 -11.33 14.48 -11.41
N ALA A 300 -10.78 14.59 -12.64
CA ALA A 300 -11.17 13.72 -13.75
C ALA A 300 -10.71 12.29 -13.52
N ALA A 301 -9.53 12.10 -12.90
CA ALA A 301 -9.09 10.77 -12.49
C ALA A 301 -10.06 10.16 -11.48
N LYS A 302 -10.49 10.91 -10.45
CA LYS A 302 -11.49 10.43 -9.49
C LYS A 302 -12.77 9.93 -10.19
N GLN A 303 -13.28 10.69 -11.14
CA GLN A 303 -14.50 10.33 -11.88
C GLN A 303 -14.34 9.04 -12.70
N ARG A 304 -13.12 8.71 -13.15
CA ARG A 304 -12.85 7.48 -13.92
C ARG A 304 -12.74 6.23 -13.05
N ILE A 305 -12.43 6.34 -11.76
CA ILE A 305 -12.17 5.21 -10.87
C ILE A 305 -13.30 4.15 -10.94
N PRO A 306 -14.59 4.47 -10.70
CA PRO A 306 -15.63 3.46 -10.67
C PRO A 306 -15.78 2.69 -12.00
N THR A 307 -15.74 3.43 -13.13
CA THR A 307 -15.86 2.82 -14.46
C THR A 307 -14.63 1.97 -14.82
N GLY A 308 -13.43 2.42 -14.44
CA GLY A 308 -12.19 1.68 -14.63
C GLY A 308 -12.16 0.40 -13.78
N ALA A 309 -12.57 0.50 -12.53
CA ALA A 309 -12.58 -0.57 -11.54
C ALA A 309 -13.53 -1.74 -11.92
N THR A 310 -14.68 -1.43 -12.53
CA THR A 310 -15.69 -2.45 -12.90
C THR A 310 -15.60 -2.91 -14.35
N ARG A 311 -14.56 -2.50 -15.09
CA ARG A 311 -14.42 -2.84 -16.51
C ARG A 311 -14.32 -4.36 -16.73
N GLY A 312 -15.20 -4.88 -17.57
CA GLY A 312 -15.21 -6.29 -18.01
C GLY A 312 -15.63 -7.27 -16.91
N ASP A 313 -16.33 -6.80 -15.88
CA ASP A 313 -16.86 -7.64 -14.78
C ASP A 313 -15.79 -8.49 -14.07
N ILE A 314 -14.53 -7.99 -14.10
CA ILE A 314 -13.38 -8.66 -13.46
C ILE A 314 -13.37 -8.42 -11.96
N ALA A 315 -13.83 -7.26 -11.53
CA ALA A 315 -13.84 -6.84 -10.14
C ALA A 315 -15.15 -6.14 -9.79
N THR A 316 -15.46 -6.11 -8.49
CA THR A 316 -16.48 -5.25 -7.89
C THR A 316 -15.79 -4.11 -7.15
N PHE A 317 -16.48 -2.98 -7.04
CA PHE A 317 -15.92 -1.77 -6.44
C PHE A 317 -16.87 -1.20 -5.39
N ASP A 318 -16.39 -1.10 -4.16
CA ASP A 318 -17.07 -0.46 -3.03
C ASP A 318 -16.47 0.95 -2.87
N ASP A 319 -17.24 2.00 -3.19
CA ASP A 319 -16.76 3.38 -3.34
C ASP A 319 -17.28 4.28 -2.21
N HIS A 320 -16.36 4.72 -1.38
CA HIS A 320 -16.54 5.72 -0.32
C HIS A 320 -15.43 6.80 -0.39
N LEU A 321 -14.97 7.15 -1.60
CA LEU A 321 -13.93 8.16 -1.85
C LEU A 321 -14.45 9.58 -1.76
#